data_5116a43b4a2f381a75eb856c2f30309c
#
_entry.id   5116a43b4a2f381a75eb856c2f30309c
#
_cell.length_a   1.000
_cell.length_b   1.000
_cell.length_c   1.000
_cell.angle_alpha   90.00
_cell.angle_beta   90.00
_cell.angle_gamma   90.00
#
_symmetry.space_group_name_H-M   'P 1'
#
loop_
_entity.id
_entity.type
_entity.pdbx_description
1 polymer ?
#
loop_
_entity_poly.entity_id
_entity_poly.type
_entity_poly.pdbx_seq_one_letter_code
_entity_poly.pdbx_strand_id
1 'polypeptide(L)'
;MIQQFIELGQGYGDVYELCELIKTNEARFHHAFIFTSNNNDHTYASLAVAFKPVGESKFMPIYICREGIPYNIEKRAKRIELFEEAVNALGKKANILEIKHSSIFSEEKLFYQYLIGILRLNHYIPPMY
;
A
#
# COMPACT_ATOMS: atom_id res chain seq x y z
N MET A 1 8.50 -2.45 17.67
CA MET A 1 7.29 -2.34 16.82
C MET A 1 7.38 -3.32 15.65
N ILE A 2 6.35 -4.08 15.45
CA ILE A 2 6.29 -5.06 14.35
C ILE A 2 5.48 -4.44 13.21
N GLN A 3 6.11 -4.27 12.07
CA GLN A 3 5.47 -3.77 10.85
C GLN A 3 5.35 -4.94 9.88
N GLN A 4 4.15 -5.23 9.43
CA GLN A 4 3.90 -6.38 8.60
C GLN A 4 2.92 -6.06 7.49
N PHE A 5 3.27 -6.46 6.25
CA PHE A 5 2.34 -6.39 5.13
C PHE A 5 1.34 -7.53 5.21
N ILE A 6 0.08 -7.21 4.98
CA ILE A 6 -1.00 -8.17 4.94
C ILE A 6 -1.63 -8.07 3.55
N GLU A 7 -1.45 -9.11 2.74
CA GLU A 7 -2.03 -9.14 1.40
C GLU A 7 -3.53 -9.35 1.47
N LEU A 8 -4.26 -8.52 0.76
CA LEU A 8 -5.67 -8.77 0.50
C LEU A 8 -5.76 -9.69 -0.71
N GLY A 9 -6.88 -10.39 -0.88
CA GLY A 9 -7.08 -11.31 -1.99
C GLY A 9 -6.82 -10.69 -3.36
N GLN A 10 -7.13 -11.36 -4.45
CA GLN A 10 -6.88 -10.84 -5.80
C GLN A 10 -8.18 -10.54 -6.53
N GLY A 11 -8.20 -9.43 -7.27
CA GLY A 11 -9.33 -9.05 -8.09
C GLY A 11 -10.01 -7.76 -7.63
N TYR A 12 -11.22 -7.54 -8.13
CA TYR A 12 -11.97 -6.31 -7.84
C TYR A 12 -12.30 -6.16 -6.36
N GLY A 13 -12.59 -7.26 -5.69
CA GLY A 13 -12.97 -7.22 -4.28
C GLY A 13 -11.89 -6.63 -3.38
N ASP A 14 -10.64 -6.77 -3.75
CA ASP A 14 -9.50 -6.34 -2.92
C ASP A 14 -9.47 -4.84 -2.71
N VAL A 15 -9.70 -4.07 -3.77
CA VAL A 15 -9.70 -2.61 -3.68
C VAL A 15 -10.89 -2.13 -2.87
N TYR A 16 -12.06 -2.75 -3.04
CA TYR A 16 -13.24 -2.42 -2.24
C TYR A 16 -13.01 -2.74 -0.77
N GLU A 17 -12.38 -3.89 -0.49
CA GLU A 17 -12.02 -4.27 0.87
C GLU A 17 -11.05 -3.26 1.48
N LEU A 18 -10.03 -2.85 0.72
CA LEU A 18 -9.06 -1.86 1.17
C LEU A 18 -9.74 -0.52 1.46
N CYS A 19 -10.62 -0.07 0.57
CA CYS A 19 -11.38 1.17 0.78
C CYS A 19 -12.27 1.08 2.03
N GLU A 20 -12.88 -0.06 2.27
CA GLU A 20 -13.70 -0.27 3.45
C GLU A 20 -12.87 -0.21 4.73
N LEU A 21 -11.67 -0.81 4.72
CA LEU A 21 -10.73 -0.74 5.84
C LEU A 21 -10.36 0.71 6.15
N ILE A 22 -10.13 1.53 5.11
CA ILE A 22 -9.80 2.94 5.28
C ILE A 22 -10.96 3.67 5.97
N LYS A 23 -12.19 3.45 5.52
CA LYS A 23 -13.38 4.12 6.05
C LYS A 23 -13.66 3.70 7.49
N THR A 24 -13.58 2.42 7.78
CA THR A 24 -13.93 1.90 9.11
C THR A 24 -12.83 2.12 10.16
N ASN A 25 -11.60 2.43 9.72
CA ASN A 25 -10.46 2.64 10.61
C ASN A 25 -9.83 4.02 10.44
N GLU A 26 -10.62 5.02 10.07
CA GLU A 26 -10.09 6.36 9.77
C GLU A 26 -9.29 6.97 10.93
N ALA A 27 -9.68 6.72 12.17
CA ALA A 27 -8.97 7.23 13.35
C ALA A 27 -7.57 6.65 13.50
N ARG A 28 -7.33 5.49 12.90
CA ARG A 28 -6.03 4.80 12.93
C ARG A 28 -5.22 4.99 11.66
N PHE A 29 -5.77 5.68 10.67
CA PHE A 29 -5.08 5.91 9.41
C PHE A 29 -3.74 6.58 9.65
N HIS A 30 -2.68 6.03 9.05
CA HIS A 30 -1.34 6.57 9.14
C HIS A 30 -0.87 7.12 7.80
N HIS A 31 -0.69 6.26 6.79
CA HIS A 31 -0.31 6.65 5.44
C HIS A 31 -0.92 5.72 4.41
N ALA A 32 -1.18 6.26 3.23
CA ALA A 32 -1.59 5.47 2.06
C ALA A 32 -0.52 5.59 0.98
N PHE A 33 -0.31 4.51 0.23
CA PHE A 33 0.74 4.43 -0.78
C PHE A 33 0.20 3.86 -2.10
N ILE A 34 0.70 4.42 -3.19
CA ILE A 34 0.55 3.84 -4.52
C ILE A 34 1.98 3.50 -4.96
N PHE A 35 2.32 2.22 -4.93
CA PHE A 35 3.63 1.76 -5.38
C PHE A 35 3.55 1.47 -6.88
N THR A 36 4.37 2.13 -7.69
CA THR A 36 4.42 1.88 -9.13
C THR A 36 5.65 1.06 -9.47
N SER A 37 5.50 0.08 -10.35
CA SER A 37 6.60 -0.78 -10.77
C SER A 37 6.45 -1.15 -12.23
N ASN A 38 7.58 -1.38 -12.90
CA ASN A 38 7.62 -1.78 -14.30
C ASN A 38 7.95 -3.27 -14.45
N ASN A 39 7.22 -3.94 -15.34
CA ASN A 39 7.51 -5.31 -15.71
C ASN A 39 7.17 -5.49 -17.19
N ASN A 40 8.14 -5.89 -18.00
CA ASN A 40 7.97 -6.11 -19.45
C ASN A 40 7.34 -4.89 -20.16
N ASP A 41 7.87 -3.69 -19.89
CA ASP A 41 7.44 -2.42 -20.47
C ASP A 41 6.03 -1.97 -20.07
N HIS A 42 5.43 -2.64 -19.09
CA HIS A 42 4.16 -2.24 -18.51
C HIS A 42 4.35 -1.74 -17.09
N THR A 43 3.63 -0.69 -16.74
CA THR A 43 3.63 -0.14 -15.38
C THR A 43 2.40 -0.62 -14.62
N TYR A 44 2.64 -1.13 -13.42
CA TYR A 44 1.58 -1.63 -12.53
C TYR A 44 1.61 -0.89 -11.22
N ALA A 45 0.46 -0.83 -10.57
CA ALA A 45 0.32 -0.22 -9.26
C ALA A 45 -0.07 -1.26 -8.20
N SER A 46 0.51 -1.09 -7.03
CA SER A 46 0.07 -1.75 -5.80
C SER A 46 -0.50 -0.67 -4.89
N LEU A 47 -1.61 -0.95 -4.24
CA LEU A 47 -2.25 0.00 -3.33
C LEU A 47 -2.07 -0.50 -1.90
N ALA A 48 -1.60 0.37 -1.00
CA ALA A 48 -1.35 -0.02 0.37
C ALA A 48 -1.76 1.07 1.36
N VAL A 49 -2.14 0.66 2.56
CA VAL A 49 -2.44 1.58 3.65
C VAL A 49 -1.87 1.06 4.95
N ALA A 50 -1.16 1.92 5.67
CA ALA A 50 -0.61 1.63 6.98
C ALA A 50 -1.51 2.22 8.06
N PHE A 51 -1.81 1.43 9.09
CA PHE A 51 -2.61 1.86 10.24
C PHE A 51 -1.74 1.91 11.49
N LYS A 52 -2.04 2.88 12.36
CA LYS A 52 -1.37 2.99 13.65
C LYS A 52 -1.71 1.79 14.54
N PRO A 53 -0.79 1.38 15.44
CA PRO A 53 -1.10 0.32 16.41
C PRO A 53 -2.28 0.68 17.29
N VAL A 54 -3.04 -0.32 17.74
CA VAL A 54 -4.15 -0.15 18.66
C VAL A 54 -3.65 -0.23 20.10
N GLY A 55 -3.97 0.78 20.92
CA GLY A 55 -3.62 0.79 22.35
C GLY A 55 -2.13 0.58 22.57
N GLU A 56 -1.80 -0.39 23.43
CA GLU A 56 -0.40 -0.72 23.71
C GLU A 56 0.21 -1.73 22.75
N SER A 57 -0.53 -2.15 21.73
CA SER A 57 -0.03 -3.08 20.73
C SER A 57 1.16 -2.46 19.99
N LYS A 58 2.17 -3.30 19.72
CA LYS A 58 3.33 -2.89 18.92
C LYS A 58 3.22 -3.36 17.48
N PHE A 59 2.04 -3.78 17.05
CA PHE A 59 1.79 -4.27 15.69
C PHE A 59 1.21 -3.17 14.81
N MET A 60 1.92 -2.86 13.72
CA MET A 60 1.48 -1.90 12.71
C MET A 60 1.18 -2.66 11.41
N PRO A 61 -0.10 -2.88 11.09
CA PRO A 61 -0.45 -3.58 9.86
C PRO A 61 -0.35 -2.65 8.65
N ILE A 62 0.10 -3.19 7.53
CA ILE A 62 0.11 -2.50 6.23
C ILE A 62 -0.63 -3.40 5.25
N TYR A 63 -1.88 -3.06 4.97
CA TYR A 63 -2.69 -3.82 4.02
C TYR A 63 -2.33 -3.45 2.60
N ILE A 64 -2.22 -4.43 1.72
CA ILE A 64 -1.78 -4.21 0.34
C ILE A 64 -2.57 -5.04 -0.67
N CYS A 65 -2.91 -4.39 -1.79
CA CYS A 65 -3.38 -5.05 -3.02
C CYS A 65 -2.21 -4.99 -3.99
N ARG A 66 -1.52 -6.12 -4.19
CA ARG A 66 -0.23 -6.14 -4.88
C ARG A 66 -0.37 -6.23 -6.41
N GLU A 67 0.26 -5.28 -7.11
CA GLU A 67 0.58 -5.30 -8.54
C GLU A 67 -0.51 -5.75 -9.53
N GLY A 68 -1.76 -5.56 -9.19
CA GLY A 68 -2.85 -6.02 -10.04
C GLY A 68 -3.47 -4.95 -10.93
N ILE A 69 -3.01 -3.71 -10.85
CA ILE A 69 -3.68 -2.58 -11.51
C ILE A 69 -2.76 -1.93 -12.54
N PRO A 70 -3.14 -1.92 -13.83
CA PRO A 70 -2.38 -1.16 -14.82
C PRO A 70 -2.34 0.32 -14.44
N TYR A 71 -1.16 0.92 -14.51
CA TYR A 71 -0.96 2.31 -14.13
C TYR A 71 -0.58 3.16 -15.33
N ASN A 72 -1.39 4.19 -15.61
CA ASN A 72 -1.12 5.17 -16.65
C ASN A 72 -1.52 6.55 -16.11
N ILE A 73 -0.57 7.48 -16.10
CA ILE A 73 -0.80 8.82 -15.57
C ILE A 73 -1.92 9.55 -16.34
N GLU A 74 -2.00 9.34 -17.65
CA GLU A 74 -2.98 10.02 -18.50
C GLU A 74 -4.38 9.40 -18.39
N LYS A 75 -4.45 8.09 -18.13
CA LYS A 75 -5.72 7.38 -18.04
C LYS A 75 -5.73 6.48 -16.80
N ARG A 76 -6.18 7.03 -15.69
CA ARG A 76 -6.21 6.31 -14.42
C ARG A 76 -7.27 5.22 -14.42
N ALA A 77 -6.90 4.05 -13.92
CA ALA A 77 -7.81 2.94 -13.73
C ALA A 77 -8.85 3.30 -12.67
N LYS A 78 -10.07 2.79 -12.84
CA LYS A 78 -11.16 3.04 -11.91
C LYS A 78 -10.81 2.65 -10.47
N ARG A 79 -10.08 1.55 -10.30
CA ARG A 79 -9.69 1.07 -8.98
C ARG A 79 -8.75 2.04 -8.26
N ILE A 80 -7.86 2.69 -9.00
CA ILE A 80 -6.96 3.70 -8.42
C ILE A 80 -7.77 4.93 -8.00
N GLU A 81 -8.72 5.36 -8.82
CA GLU A 81 -9.60 6.48 -8.49
C GLU A 81 -10.40 6.21 -7.22
N LEU A 82 -10.95 5.01 -7.08
CA LEU A 82 -11.71 4.61 -5.88
C LEU A 82 -10.84 4.67 -4.63
N PHE A 83 -9.61 4.18 -4.73
CA PHE A 83 -8.66 4.23 -3.62
C PHE A 83 -8.33 5.68 -3.25
N GLU A 84 -8.02 6.51 -4.23
CA GLU A 84 -7.70 7.92 -4.00
C GLU A 84 -8.88 8.67 -3.38
N GLU A 85 -10.10 8.40 -3.83
CA GLU A 85 -11.30 9.00 -3.26
C GLU A 85 -11.46 8.64 -1.78
N ALA A 86 -11.23 7.38 -1.42
CA ALA A 86 -11.31 6.93 -0.03
C ALA A 86 -10.28 7.64 0.85
N VAL A 87 -9.05 7.80 0.37
CA VAL A 87 -7.98 8.50 1.08
C VAL A 87 -8.29 9.99 1.18
N ASN A 88 -8.72 10.60 0.08
CA ASN A 88 -9.03 12.03 0.04
C ASN A 88 -10.20 12.40 0.95
N ALA A 89 -11.15 11.48 1.14
CA ALA A 89 -12.27 11.70 2.05
C ALA A 89 -11.82 11.90 3.50
N LEU A 90 -10.61 11.46 3.85
CA LEU A 90 -10.03 11.68 5.17
C LEU A 90 -9.19 12.97 5.23
N GLY A 91 -9.18 13.77 4.16
CA GLY A 91 -8.32 14.94 4.07
C GLY A 91 -6.85 14.60 3.85
N LYS A 92 -6.57 13.42 3.32
CA LYS A 92 -5.20 12.92 3.09
C LYS A 92 -4.97 12.67 1.61
N LYS A 93 -3.71 12.40 1.25
CA LYS A 93 -3.32 12.01 -0.11
C LYS A 93 -2.49 10.74 -0.06
N ALA A 94 -2.64 9.91 -1.09
CA ALA A 94 -1.80 8.75 -1.25
C ALA A 94 -0.39 9.19 -1.70
N ASN A 95 0.64 8.57 -1.13
CA ASN A 95 2.03 8.83 -1.50
C ASN A 95 2.41 7.90 -2.65
N ILE A 96 2.85 8.45 -3.77
CA ILE A 96 3.23 7.67 -4.94
C ILE A 96 4.74 7.39 -4.88
N LEU A 97 5.12 6.12 -4.85
CA LEU A 97 6.52 5.70 -4.79
C LEU A 97 6.81 4.71 -5.91
N GLU A 98 7.92 4.96 -6.63
CA GLU A 98 8.39 4.03 -7.64
C GLU A 98 9.24 2.96 -6.96
N ILE A 99 8.95 1.69 -7.24
CA ILE A 99 9.62 0.54 -6.62
C ILE A 99 10.01 -0.48 -7.68
N LYS A 100 10.81 -1.47 -7.27
CA LYS A 100 11.12 -2.64 -8.10
C LYS A 100 9.92 -3.59 -8.08
N HIS A 101 9.66 -4.23 -9.23
CA HIS A 101 8.58 -5.20 -9.33
C HIS A 101 8.89 -6.45 -8.49
N SER A 102 7.85 -7.06 -7.91
CA SER A 102 8.03 -8.22 -7.04
C SER A 102 8.67 -9.41 -7.75
N SER A 103 8.53 -9.50 -9.07
CA SER A 103 9.09 -10.61 -9.85
C SER A 103 10.61 -10.73 -9.80
N ILE A 104 11.32 -9.65 -9.42
CA ILE A 104 12.79 -9.72 -9.32
C ILE A 104 13.26 -10.35 -8.00
N PHE A 105 12.35 -10.57 -7.06
CA PHE A 105 12.67 -11.19 -5.77
C PHE A 105 12.34 -12.67 -5.82
N SER A 106 13.23 -13.51 -5.28
CA SER A 106 13.03 -14.95 -5.26
C SER A 106 11.92 -15.40 -4.31
N GLU A 107 11.61 -14.59 -3.31
CA GLU A 107 10.57 -14.87 -2.33
C GLU A 107 9.76 -13.61 -2.02
N GLU A 108 8.46 -13.79 -1.80
CA GLU A 108 7.56 -12.73 -1.40
C GLU A 108 8.02 -11.99 -0.15
N LYS A 109 8.56 -12.73 0.80
CA LYS A 109 9.10 -12.17 2.05
C LYS A 109 10.18 -11.12 1.78
N LEU A 110 11.06 -11.37 0.81
CA LEU A 110 12.13 -10.43 0.46
C LEU A 110 11.58 -9.15 -0.15
N PHE A 111 10.55 -9.27 -0.97
CA PHE A 111 9.88 -8.11 -1.54
C PHE A 111 9.31 -7.20 -0.44
N TYR A 112 8.63 -7.78 0.54
CA TYR A 112 8.04 -6.99 1.62
C TYR A 112 9.09 -6.41 2.57
N GLN A 113 10.19 -7.10 2.80
CA GLN A 113 11.31 -6.55 3.56
C GLN A 113 11.90 -5.33 2.85
N TYR A 114 12.01 -5.40 1.52
CA TYR A 114 12.46 -4.29 0.69
C TYR A 114 11.53 -3.08 0.83
N LEU A 115 10.21 -3.29 0.73
CA LEU A 115 9.24 -2.20 0.88
C LEU A 115 9.29 -1.57 2.27
N ILE A 116 9.38 -2.37 3.32
CA ILE A 116 9.50 -1.85 4.69
C ILE A 116 10.75 -0.99 4.82
N GLY A 117 11.86 -1.43 4.22
CA GLY A 117 13.09 -0.64 4.21
C GLY A 117 12.90 0.72 3.55
N ILE A 118 12.24 0.77 2.39
CA ILE A 118 11.94 2.02 1.69
C ILE A 118 11.08 2.94 2.56
N LEU A 119 10.04 2.40 3.18
CA LEU A 119 9.13 3.20 3.99
C LEU A 119 9.83 3.78 5.22
N ARG A 120 10.72 3.03 5.85
CA ARG A 120 11.52 3.51 6.99
C ARG A 120 12.51 4.59 6.57
N LEU A 121 13.20 4.39 5.44
CA LEU A 121 14.17 5.36 4.94
C LEU A 121 13.52 6.71 4.60
N ASN A 122 12.28 6.67 4.14
CA ASN A 122 11.52 7.88 3.80
C ASN A 122 10.68 8.41 4.97
N HIS A 123 10.85 7.84 6.15
CA HIS A 123 10.18 8.25 7.40
C HIS A 123 8.65 8.14 7.34
N TYR A 124 8.10 7.27 6.49
CA TYR A 124 6.66 7.01 6.47
C TYR A 124 6.24 6.11 7.61
N ILE A 125 7.12 5.22 8.05
CA ILE A 125 6.88 4.35 9.20
C ILE A 125 8.10 4.45 10.13
N PRO A 126 7.92 4.22 11.45
CA PRO A 126 9.03 4.32 12.39
C PRO A 126 10.04 3.19 12.18
N PRO A 127 11.32 3.44 12.56
CA PRO A 127 12.32 2.38 12.49
C PRO A 127 12.02 1.28 13.50
N MET A 128 12.61 0.11 13.27
CA MET A 128 12.47 -1.01 14.18
C MET A 128 13.42 -0.88 15.38
N TYR A 129 12.85 -0.95 16.56
CA TYR A 129 13.61 -0.99 17.82
C TYR A 129 13.16 -2.22 18.60
#